data_067aad7dac244e1173d252cca4ff7210
#
_entry.id   067aad7dac244e1173d252cca4ff7210
#
_cell.length_a   1.000
_cell.length_b   1.000
_cell.length_c   1.000
_cell.angle_alpha   90.00
_cell.angle_beta   90.00
_cell.angle_gamma   90.00
#
_symmetry.space_group_name_H-M   'P 1'
#
loop_
_entity.id
_entity.type
_entity.pdbx_description
1 polymer ?
#
loop_
_entity_poly.entity_id
_entity_poly.type
_entity_poly.pdbx_seq_one_letter_code
_entity_poly.pdbx_strand_id
1 'polypeptide(L)'
;MKKTRAAGEKSMEPLVGIIMGSTSDWETMEHAANTLRELGVPHETRVVSAHRTPDLLFEYAASAEKRGIEVIIAGAGGSAHLPGMTASKTVLPVLGVPVESKALKGLDSLLSIAQMPGGIPVGTLAIGKAGAMNAALLAAAILGSKHRTIRESLRAFRIAQTKKVLSQPDPAAAARKALKAVHTQLSGKKKK
;
A
#
# COMPACT_ATOMS: atom_id res chain seq x y z
N MET A 1 -23.47 -34.48 -2.76
CA MET A 1 -24.05 -33.16 -3.16
C MET A 1 -22.89 -32.28 -3.69
N LYS A 2 -22.81 -32.09 -4.99
CA LYS A 2 -21.82 -31.23 -5.65
C LYS A 2 -22.29 -29.78 -5.51
N LYS A 3 -21.56 -28.94 -4.76
CA LYS A 3 -21.77 -27.48 -4.74
C LYS A 3 -21.32 -26.90 -6.08
N THR A 4 -22.25 -26.46 -6.87
CA THR A 4 -22.06 -25.65 -8.08
C THR A 4 -21.38 -24.33 -7.69
N ARG A 5 -20.13 -24.14 -8.13
CA ARG A 5 -19.46 -22.83 -8.13
C ARG A 5 -20.21 -21.95 -9.13
N ALA A 6 -20.65 -20.79 -8.64
CA ALA A 6 -21.22 -19.75 -9.48
C ALA A 6 -20.22 -19.35 -10.56
N ALA A 7 -20.66 -19.42 -11.81
CA ALA A 7 -19.91 -18.96 -12.98
C ALA A 7 -19.96 -17.43 -13.02
N GLY A 8 -18.79 -16.76 -13.22
CA GLY A 8 -18.78 -15.46 -13.84
C GLY A 8 -18.09 -14.29 -13.17
N GLU A 9 -17.00 -14.46 -12.39
CA GLU A 9 -15.98 -13.40 -12.30
C GLU A 9 -14.72 -13.91 -13.00
N LYS A 10 -14.45 -13.38 -14.18
CA LYS A 10 -13.14 -13.50 -14.81
C LYS A 10 -12.17 -12.80 -13.86
N SER A 11 -11.47 -13.54 -13.00
CA SER A 11 -10.44 -12.97 -12.14
C SER A 11 -9.42 -12.32 -13.06
N MET A 12 -9.40 -10.97 -13.07
CA MET A 12 -8.36 -10.26 -13.80
C MET A 12 -7.03 -10.67 -13.22
N GLU A 13 -6.07 -11.01 -14.08
CA GLU A 13 -4.70 -11.34 -13.64
C GLU A 13 -4.14 -10.17 -12.82
N PRO A 14 -3.46 -10.44 -11.69
CA PRO A 14 -2.96 -9.38 -10.84
C PRO A 14 -1.83 -8.62 -11.54
N LEU A 15 -1.94 -7.29 -11.58
CA LEU A 15 -0.90 -6.38 -12.07
C LEU A 15 0.10 -5.98 -10.98
N VAL A 16 -0.30 -6.07 -9.71
CA VAL A 16 0.55 -5.75 -8.55
C VAL A 16 0.62 -6.92 -7.60
N GLY A 17 1.84 -7.31 -7.23
CA GLY A 17 2.08 -8.24 -6.14
C GLY A 17 2.39 -7.49 -4.85
N ILE A 18 1.61 -7.70 -3.78
CA ILE A 18 1.92 -7.21 -2.44
C ILE A 18 2.48 -8.36 -1.62
N ILE A 19 3.74 -8.25 -1.23
CA ILE A 19 4.39 -9.27 -0.39
C ILE A 19 4.85 -8.69 0.95
N MET A 20 4.87 -9.53 1.97
CA MET A 20 5.29 -9.16 3.32
C MET A 20 5.97 -10.32 4.04
N GLY A 21 6.88 -10.01 4.97
CA GLY A 21 7.69 -11.01 5.67
C GLY A 21 6.93 -11.83 6.72
N SER A 22 5.81 -11.31 7.21
CA SER A 22 5.00 -11.92 8.26
C SER A 22 3.54 -11.46 8.15
N THR A 23 2.62 -12.23 8.72
CA THR A 23 1.22 -11.82 8.90
C THR A 23 1.08 -10.59 9.80
N SER A 24 2.04 -10.33 10.70
CA SER A 24 2.07 -9.12 11.52
C SER A 24 2.25 -7.84 10.73
N ASP A 25 2.82 -7.91 9.53
CA ASP A 25 3.03 -6.76 8.65
C ASP A 25 1.73 -6.33 7.94
N TRP A 26 0.69 -7.18 8.02
CA TRP A 26 -0.58 -6.94 7.34
C TRP A 26 -1.27 -5.66 7.81
N GLU A 27 -1.21 -5.32 9.09
CA GLU A 27 -1.76 -4.07 9.62
C GLU A 27 -1.24 -2.83 8.86
N THR A 28 0.01 -2.87 8.42
CA THR A 28 0.57 -1.83 7.55
C THR A 28 0.21 -2.05 6.08
N MET A 29 0.38 -3.29 5.58
CA MET A 29 0.30 -3.58 4.15
C MET A 29 -1.13 -3.62 3.61
N GLU A 30 -2.15 -3.83 4.44
CA GLU A 30 -3.56 -3.72 4.03
C GLU A 30 -3.91 -2.34 3.46
N HIS A 31 -3.22 -1.28 3.89
CA HIS A 31 -3.41 0.06 3.35
C HIS A 31 -2.98 0.16 1.87
N ALA A 32 -1.96 -0.58 1.45
CA ALA A 32 -1.61 -0.70 0.04
C ALA A 32 -2.71 -1.45 -0.75
N ALA A 33 -3.17 -2.59 -0.22
CA ALA A 33 -4.23 -3.38 -0.84
C ALA A 33 -5.54 -2.59 -0.98
N ASN A 34 -5.93 -1.88 0.09
CA ASN A 34 -7.14 -1.06 0.09
C ASN A 34 -7.05 0.09 -0.92
N THR A 35 -5.89 0.76 -1.02
CA THR A 35 -5.65 1.84 -1.98
C THR A 35 -5.69 1.33 -3.43
N LEU A 36 -5.06 0.16 -3.73
CA LEU A 36 -5.14 -0.45 -5.05
C LEU A 36 -6.57 -0.84 -5.42
N ARG A 37 -7.34 -1.37 -4.45
CA ARG A 37 -8.76 -1.71 -4.64
C ARG A 37 -9.60 -0.49 -4.96
N GLU A 38 -9.40 0.62 -4.25
CA GLU A 38 -10.07 1.90 -4.49
C GLU A 38 -9.77 2.44 -5.90
N LEU A 39 -8.54 2.25 -6.38
CA LEU A 39 -8.13 2.66 -7.72
C LEU A 39 -8.54 1.66 -8.83
N GLY A 40 -9.15 0.53 -8.47
CA GLY A 40 -9.51 -0.52 -9.43
C GLY A 40 -8.31 -1.27 -10.02
N VAL A 41 -7.17 -1.34 -9.29
CA VAL A 41 -5.96 -2.04 -9.71
C VAL A 41 -5.99 -3.50 -9.24
N PRO A 42 -5.99 -4.49 -10.14
CA PRO A 42 -5.92 -5.90 -9.79
C PRO A 42 -4.60 -6.21 -9.07
N HIS A 43 -4.69 -6.91 -7.92
CA HIS A 43 -3.52 -7.24 -7.13
C HIS A 43 -3.70 -8.55 -6.37
N GLU A 44 -2.60 -9.17 -6.00
CA GLU A 44 -2.54 -10.29 -5.07
C GLU A 44 -1.77 -9.91 -3.80
N THR A 45 -2.00 -10.65 -2.72
CA THR A 45 -1.29 -10.48 -1.45
C THR A 45 -0.70 -11.80 -1.01
N ARG A 46 0.58 -11.83 -0.57
CA ARG A 46 1.25 -13.04 -0.07
C ARG A 46 2.18 -12.75 1.09
N VAL A 47 2.24 -13.69 2.03
CA VAL A 47 3.30 -13.74 3.02
C VAL A 47 4.47 -14.52 2.42
N VAL A 48 5.64 -13.85 2.33
CA VAL A 48 6.87 -14.39 1.76
C VAL A 48 8.03 -13.90 2.63
N SER A 49 8.62 -14.78 3.45
CA SER A 49 9.66 -14.34 4.38
C SER A 49 11.06 -14.49 3.76
N ALA A 50 11.80 -13.38 3.72
CA ALA A 50 13.17 -13.38 3.22
C ALA A 50 14.10 -14.34 3.99
N HIS A 51 13.90 -14.47 5.32
CA HIS A 51 14.78 -15.26 6.18
C HIS A 51 14.27 -16.67 6.45
N ARG A 52 12.94 -16.88 6.44
CA ARG A 52 12.32 -18.17 6.81
C ARG A 52 11.90 -18.99 5.61
N THR A 53 11.64 -18.36 4.47
CA THR A 53 11.23 -19.01 3.22
C THR A 53 11.96 -18.38 2.02
N PRO A 54 13.32 -18.37 1.99
CA PRO A 54 14.09 -17.69 0.94
C PRO A 54 13.81 -18.28 -0.46
N ASP A 55 13.67 -19.59 -0.57
CA ASP A 55 13.36 -20.24 -1.86
C ASP A 55 12.01 -19.80 -2.41
N LEU A 56 10.97 -19.71 -1.56
CA LEU A 56 9.67 -19.18 -1.93
C LEU A 56 9.75 -17.72 -2.41
N LEU A 57 10.60 -16.90 -1.76
CA LEU A 57 10.85 -15.52 -2.20
C LEU A 57 11.42 -15.49 -3.62
N PHE A 58 12.45 -16.30 -3.87
CA PHE A 58 13.12 -16.30 -5.18
C PHE A 58 12.20 -16.85 -6.28
N GLU A 59 11.43 -17.89 -6.00
CA GLU A 59 10.40 -18.39 -6.90
C GLU A 59 9.33 -17.34 -7.19
N TYR A 60 8.85 -16.67 -6.15
CA TYR A 60 7.85 -15.61 -6.29
C TYR A 60 8.34 -14.49 -7.20
N ALA A 61 9.53 -13.94 -6.92
CA ALA A 61 10.11 -12.82 -7.68
C ALA A 61 10.41 -13.21 -9.13
N ALA A 62 11.01 -14.38 -9.36
CA ALA A 62 11.36 -14.87 -10.70
C ALA A 62 10.14 -15.22 -11.57
N SER A 63 9.03 -15.65 -10.95
CA SER A 63 7.80 -15.99 -11.66
C SER A 63 6.83 -14.83 -11.86
N ALA A 64 7.01 -13.71 -11.15
CA ALA A 64 6.07 -12.61 -11.09
C ALA A 64 5.70 -12.04 -12.48
N GLU A 65 6.69 -11.74 -13.31
CA GLU A 65 6.50 -11.22 -14.66
C GLU A 65 5.66 -12.19 -15.53
N LYS A 66 5.97 -13.49 -15.49
CA LYS A 66 5.23 -14.53 -16.24
C LYS A 66 3.78 -14.67 -15.79
N ARG A 67 3.46 -14.26 -14.55
CA ARG A 67 2.10 -14.26 -13.99
C ARG A 67 1.34 -12.96 -14.27
N GLY A 68 1.91 -12.02 -15.07
CA GLY A 68 1.29 -10.75 -15.42
C GLY A 68 1.52 -9.63 -14.40
N ILE A 69 2.30 -9.85 -13.34
CA ILE A 69 2.66 -8.79 -12.39
C ILE A 69 3.62 -7.82 -13.06
N GLU A 70 3.33 -6.52 -12.94
CA GLU A 70 4.13 -5.44 -13.50
C GLU A 70 4.85 -4.60 -12.42
N VAL A 71 4.39 -4.66 -11.15
CA VAL A 71 5.01 -3.97 -10.01
C VAL A 71 4.89 -4.84 -8.76
N ILE A 72 5.94 -4.88 -7.93
CA ILE A 72 5.90 -5.55 -6.63
C ILE A 72 6.00 -4.51 -5.51
N ILE A 73 5.09 -4.56 -4.54
CA ILE A 73 5.15 -3.82 -3.29
C ILE A 73 5.58 -4.78 -2.19
N ALA A 74 6.72 -4.52 -1.55
CA ALA A 74 7.30 -5.40 -0.55
C ALA A 74 7.42 -4.69 0.80
N GLY A 75 6.70 -5.18 1.83
CA GLY A 75 6.74 -4.64 3.19
C GLY A 75 7.56 -5.51 4.14
N ALA A 76 8.43 -4.87 4.93
CA ALA A 76 9.24 -5.57 5.92
C ALA A 76 9.62 -4.67 7.11
N GLY A 77 9.75 -5.27 8.30
CA GLY A 77 10.17 -4.61 9.53
C GLY A 77 11.50 -5.11 10.07
N GLY A 78 12.21 -4.28 10.83
CA GLY A 78 13.50 -4.59 11.44
C GLY A 78 14.61 -4.73 10.38
N SER A 79 15.26 -5.90 10.33
CA SER A 79 16.18 -6.28 9.24
C SER A 79 15.37 -6.53 7.95
N ALA A 80 14.92 -5.46 7.34
CA ALA A 80 13.92 -5.45 6.27
C ALA A 80 14.53 -5.84 4.91
N HIS A 81 15.08 -7.05 4.80
CA HIS A 81 15.79 -7.51 3.60
C HIS A 81 14.86 -7.92 2.44
N LEU A 82 13.57 -8.15 2.71
CA LEU A 82 12.62 -8.66 1.70
C LEU A 82 12.59 -7.83 0.41
N PRO A 83 12.47 -6.48 0.44
CA PRO A 83 12.42 -5.69 -0.78
C PRO A 83 13.71 -5.81 -1.63
N GLY A 84 14.88 -5.70 -1.00
CA GLY A 84 16.18 -5.80 -1.67
C GLY A 84 16.42 -7.18 -2.27
N MET A 85 16.11 -8.25 -1.52
CA MET A 85 16.22 -9.63 -2.03
C MET A 85 15.24 -9.90 -3.17
N THR A 86 14.03 -9.32 -3.13
CA THR A 86 13.07 -9.37 -4.23
C THR A 86 13.64 -8.69 -5.47
N ALA A 87 14.13 -7.46 -5.32
CA ALA A 87 14.68 -6.67 -6.44
C ALA A 87 15.86 -7.36 -7.12
N SER A 88 16.66 -8.15 -6.39
CA SER A 88 17.78 -8.92 -6.96
C SER A 88 17.34 -10.10 -7.86
N LYS A 89 16.06 -10.47 -7.87
CA LYS A 89 15.52 -11.65 -8.57
C LYS A 89 14.51 -11.32 -9.66
N THR A 90 14.22 -10.03 -9.88
CA THR A 90 13.29 -9.59 -10.93
C THR A 90 13.79 -8.28 -11.55
N VAL A 91 13.34 -8.01 -12.78
CA VAL A 91 13.52 -6.70 -13.44
C VAL A 91 12.30 -5.79 -13.23
N LEU A 92 11.25 -6.29 -12.58
CA LEU A 92 10.08 -5.50 -12.26
C LEU A 92 10.40 -4.42 -11.22
N PRO A 93 9.75 -3.25 -11.26
CA PRO A 93 9.86 -2.26 -10.22
C PRO A 93 9.46 -2.84 -8.84
N VAL A 94 10.36 -2.68 -7.85
CA VAL A 94 10.10 -3.07 -6.46
C VAL A 94 9.97 -1.83 -5.60
N LEU A 95 8.83 -1.69 -4.93
CA LEU A 95 8.50 -0.60 -4.02
C LEU A 95 8.57 -1.11 -2.58
N GLY A 96 9.55 -0.61 -1.82
CA GLY A 96 9.79 -1.03 -0.45
C GLY A 96 8.99 -0.20 0.55
N VAL A 97 8.27 -0.86 1.43
CA VAL A 97 7.51 -0.24 2.52
C VAL A 97 8.16 -0.62 3.85
N PRO A 98 8.81 0.33 4.54
CA PRO A 98 9.31 0.09 5.88
C PRO A 98 8.14 -0.09 6.86
N VAL A 99 8.05 -1.28 7.47
CA VAL A 99 7.08 -1.54 8.55
C VAL A 99 7.67 -1.05 9.87
N GLU A 100 6.82 -0.45 10.70
CA GLU A 100 7.25 0.09 12.00
C GLU A 100 7.75 -1.03 12.91
N SER A 101 8.96 -0.89 13.44
CA SER A 101 9.56 -1.79 14.43
C SER A 101 9.38 -1.24 15.85
N LYS A 102 9.36 -2.13 16.86
CA LYS A 102 9.28 -1.70 18.26
C LYS A 102 10.56 -1.00 18.72
N ALA A 103 11.73 -1.46 18.25
CA ALA A 103 13.03 -0.99 18.72
C ALA A 103 13.35 0.44 18.24
N LEU A 104 13.27 0.71 16.93
CA LEU A 104 13.67 1.99 16.35
C LEU A 104 12.53 2.67 15.56
N LYS A 105 11.29 2.32 15.86
CA LYS A 105 10.09 2.94 15.24
C LYS A 105 10.10 2.93 13.73
N GLY A 106 10.73 1.90 13.14
CA GLY A 106 10.84 1.70 11.70
C GLY A 106 12.04 2.36 11.03
N LEU A 107 12.91 3.07 11.76
CA LEU A 107 14.12 3.65 11.19
C LEU A 107 15.09 2.55 10.72
N ASP A 108 15.21 1.48 11.48
CA ASP A 108 15.94 0.26 11.11
C ASP A 108 15.39 -0.36 9.81
N SER A 109 14.07 -0.46 9.69
CA SER A 109 13.40 -0.94 8.49
C SER A 109 13.69 -0.03 7.29
N LEU A 110 13.56 1.29 7.47
CA LEU A 110 13.83 2.27 6.42
C LEU A 110 15.26 2.19 5.92
N LEU A 111 16.24 2.19 6.82
CA LEU A 111 17.66 2.14 6.46
C LEU A 111 18.03 0.81 5.79
N SER A 112 17.46 -0.32 6.25
CA SER A 112 17.68 -1.64 5.64
C SER A 112 17.17 -1.71 4.20
N ILE A 113 16.08 -1.01 3.89
CA ILE A 113 15.49 -1.00 2.53
C ILE A 113 16.16 0.04 1.64
N ALA A 114 16.49 1.23 2.17
CA ALA A 114 16.95 2.36 1.37
C ALA A 114 18.41 2.22 0.91
N GLN A 115 19.29 1.56 1.70
CA GLN A 115 20.73 1.47 1.45
C GLN A 115 21.08 0.32 0.50
N MET A 116 20.49 0.34 -0.69
CA MET A 116 20.76 -0.64 -1.72
C MET A 116 22.08 -0.36 -2.45
N PRO A 117 22.82 -1.42 -2.86
CA PRO A 117 24.01 -1.24 -3.69
C PRO A 117 23.64 -0.72 -5.08
N GLY A 118 24.59 -0.04 -5.73
CA GLY A 118 24.42 0.38 -7.12
C GLY A 118 24.11 -0.82 -8.03
N GLY A 119 23.10 -0.66 -8.90
CA GLY A 119 22.63 -1.70 -9.83
C GLY A 119 21.38 -2.46 -9.43
N ILE A 120 21.00 -2.47 -8.15
CA ILE A 120 19.77 -3.13 -7.67
C ILE A 120 18.91 -2.11 -6.93
N PRO A 121 18.07 -1.32 -7.62
CA PRO A 121 17.28 -0.28 -6.99
C PRO A 121 16.03 -0.83 -6.29
N VAL A 122 15.65 -0.19 -5.18
CA VAL A 122 14.33 -0.32 -4.54
C VAL A 122 13.75 1.07 -4.33
N GLY A 123 12.54 1.29 -4.84
CA GLY A 123 11.80 2.55 -4.62
C GLY A 123 11.27 2.61 -3.18
N THR A 124 12.07 3.13 -2.24
CA THR A 124 11.73 3.12 -0.81
C THR A 124 10.73 4.21 -0.45
N LEU A 125 9.63 3.84 0.21
CA LEU A 125 8.56 4.75 0.62
C LEU A 125 8.68 5.14 2.11
N ALA A 126 7.71 5.91 2.60
CA ALA A 126 7.65 6.31 4.01
C ALA A 126 7.39 5.12 4.94
N ILE A 127 7.68 5.26 6.22
CA ILE A 127 7.43 4.24 7.25
C ILE A 127 5.92 4.08 7.48
N GLY A 128 5.47 2.84 7.61
CA GLY A 128 4.12 2.48 8.05
C GLY A 128 3.02 2.78 7.04
N LYS A 129 1.84 3.10 7.53
CA LYS A 129 0.61 3.30 6.76
C LYS A 129 0.75 4.26 5.57
N ALA A 130 1.39 5.42 5.79
CA ALA A 130 1.59 6.40 4.72
C ALA A 130 2.46 5.84 3.60
N GLY A 131 3.50 5.07 3.95
CA GLY A 131 4.36 4.39 3.00
C GLY A 131 3.61 3.35 2.17
N ALA A 132 2.78 2.54 2.81
CA ALA A 132 1.96 1.54 2.12
C ALA A 132 0.98 2.17 1.13
N MET A 133 0.26 3.23 1.54
CA MET A 133 -0.62 3.98 0.63
C MET A 133 0.15 4.59 -0.54
N ASN A 134 1.29 5.23 -0.27
CA ASN A 134 2.12 5.86 -1.30
C ASN A 134 2.74 4.83 -2.24
N ALA A 135 3.08 3.62 -1.78
CA ALA A 135 3.53 2.53 -2.63
C ALA A 135 2.45 2.13 -3.64
N ALA A 136 1.20 2.02 -3.20
CA ALA A 136 0.07 1.73 -4.08
C ALA A 136 -0.19 2.85 -5.10
N LEU A 137 -0.10 4.11 -4.67
CA LEU A 137 -0.26 5.27 -5.57
C LEU A 137 0.89 5.36 -6.59
N LEU A 138 2.12 5.04 -6.18
CA LEU A 138 3.28 5.01 -7.08
C LEU A 138 3.18 3.83 -8.05
N ALA A 139 2.77 2.64 -7.59
CA ALA A 139 2.47 1.51 -8.46
C ALA A 139 1.42 1.86 -9.50
N ALA A 140 0.31 2.51 -9.09
CA ALA A 140 -0.72 2.98 -10.00
C ALA A 140 -0.19 4.05 -11.00
N ALA A 141 0.77 4.89 -10.60
CA ALA A 141 1.41 5.85 -11.50
C ALA A 141 2.30 5.16 -12.54
N ILE A 142 3.08 4.16 -12.14
CA ILE A 142 3.90 3.34 -13.05
C ILE A 142 3.00 2.60 -14.05
N LEU A 143 1.98 1.90 -13.56
CA LEU A 143 1.01 1.18 -14.41
C LEU A 143 0.23 2.13 -15.32
N GLY A 144 -0.06 3.34 -14.85
CA GLY A 144 -0.77 4.37 -15.61
C GLY A 144 -0.04 4.87 -16.86
N SER A 145 1.26 4.58 -17.02
CA SER A 145 1.99 4.82 -18.29
C SER A 145 1.44 3.94 -19.42
N LYS A 146 1.07 2.71 -19.12
CA LYS A 146 0.55 1.68 -20.04
C LYS A 146 -0.97 1.53 -19.96
N HIS A 147 -1.57 1.57 -18.76
CA HIS A 147 -2.99 1.31 -18.50
C HIS A 147 -3.76 2.61 -18.30
N ARG A 148 -4.50 3.05 -19.34
CA ARG A 148 -5.22 4.32 -19.34
C ARG A 148 -6.26 4.43 -18.22
N THR A 149 -7.01 3.37 -17.95
CA THR A 149 -8.03 3.35 -16.89
C THR A 149 -7.44 3.59 -15.50
N ILE A 150 -6.31 2.98 -15.19
CA ILE A 150 -5.59 3.17 -13.92
C ILE A 150 -5.11 4.63 -13.80
N ARG A 151 -4.59 5.20 -14.87
CA ARG A 151 -4.17 6.60 -14.91
C ARG A 151 -5.33 7.56 -14.65
N GLU A 152 -6.50 7.29 -15.22
CA GLU A 152 -7.69 8.10 -14.99
C GLU A 152 -8.20 7.99 -13.55
N SER A 153 -8.22 6.79 -12.96
CA SER A 153 -8.55 6.57 -11.55
C SER A 153 -7.60 7.34 -10.63
N LEU A 154 -6.29 7.29 -10.89
CA LEU A 154 -5.31 8.04 -10.11
C LEU A 154 -5.49 9.55 -10.21
N ARG A 155 -5.83 10.08 -11.40
CA ARG A 155 -6.18 11.50 -11.58
C ARG A 155 -7.40 11.89 -10.77
N ALA A 156 -8.47 11.08 -10.83
CA ALA A 156 -9.68 11.32 -10.06
C ALA A 156 -9.41 11.33 -8.55
N PHE A 157 -8.61 10.40 -8.06
CA PHE A 157 -8.16 10.34 -6.67
C PHE A 157 -7.45 11.63 -6.25
N ARG A 158 -6.48 12.12 -7.03
CA ARG A 158 -5.75 13.37 -6.73
C ARG A 158 -6.66 14.60 -6.75
N ILE A 159 -7.59 14.68 -7.70
CA ILE A 159 -8.58 15.77 -7.76
C ILE A 159 -9.47 15.75 -6.51
N ALA A 160 -9.91 14.56 -6.07
CA ALA A 160 -10.71 14.44 -4.85
C ALA A 160 -9.95 14.89 -3.59
N GLN A 161 -8.67 14.54 -3.47
CA GLN A 161 -7.81 15.02 -2.39
C GLN A 161 -7.68 16.55 -2.39
N THR A 162 -7.42 17.14 -3.55
CA THR A 162 -7.33 18.60 -3.71
C THR A 162 -8.63 19.29 -3.29
N LYS A 163 -9.78 18.80 -3.77
CA LYS A 163 -11.10 19.32 -3.39
C LYS A 163 -11.34 19.22 -1.89
N LYS A 164 -10.96 18.12 -1.26
CA LYS A 164 -11.08 17.93 0.19
C LYS A 164 -10.29 18.97 0.99
N VAL A 165 -9.06 19.27 0.60
CA VAL A 165 -8.23 20.30 1.26
C VAL A 165 -8.83 21.69 1.03
N LEU A 166 -9.19 22.03 -0.19
CA LEU A 166 -9.77 23.32 -0.54
C LEU A 166 -11.14 23.57 0.11
N SER A 167 -11.90 22.52 0.41
CA SER A 167 -13.19 22.65 1.11
C SER A 167 -13.05 22.92 2.62
N GLN A 168 -11.82 22.82 3.17
CA GLN A 168 -11.53 23.00 4.59
C GLN A 168 -10.38 24.01 4.80
N PRO A 169 -10.49 25.25 4.29
CA PRO A 169 -9.39 26.21 4.34
C PRO A 169 -9.10 26.73 5.75
N ASP A 170 -10.08 26.64 6.67
CA ASP A 170 -9.96 27.10 8.05
C ASP A 170 -9.92 25.90 9.01
N PRO A 171 -8.75 25.56 9.60
CA PRO A 171 -8.62 24.43 10.52
C PRO A 171 -9.44 24.61 11.80
N ALA A 172 -9.75 25.85 12.21
CA ALA A 172 -10.56 26.12 13.38
C ALA A 172 -12.08 26.03 13.13
N ALA A 173 -12.52 25.99 11.87
CA ALA A 173 -13.95 25.94 11.54
C ALA A 173 -14.62 24.67 12.07
N ALA A 174 -13.97 23.51 11.98
CA ALA A 174 -14.47 22.26 12.50
C ALA A 174 -14.63 22.29 14.03
N ALA A 175 -13.61 22.82 14.73
CA ALA A 175 -13.64 23.00 16.19
C ALA A 175 -14.74 23.95 16.62
N ARG A 176 -14.92 25.08 15.94
CA ARG A 176 -16.00 26.04 16.20
C ARG A 176 -17.38 25.43 15.98
N LYS A 177 -17.55 24.60 14.96
CA LYS A 177 -18.81 23.89 14.68
C LYS A 177 -19.13 22.87 15.79
N ALA A 178 -18.14 22.10 16.23
CA ALA A 178 -18.30 21.15 17.32
C ALA A 178 -18.67 21.85 18.64
N LEU A 179 -17.97 22.95 18.98
CA LEU A 179 -18.25 23.73 20.18
C LEU A 179 -19.67 24.34 20.19
N LYS A 180 -20.12 24.85 19.03
CA LYS A 180 -21.52 25.34 18.87
C LYS A 180 -22.54 24.23 19.08
N ALA A 181 -22.30 23.02 18.56
CA ALA A 181 -23.21 21.90 18.73
C ALA A 181 -23.34 21.48 20.20
N VAL A 182 -22.21 21.41 20.92
CA VAL A 182 -22.20 21.12 22.37
C VAL A 182 -22.95 22.20 23.16
N HIS A 183 -22.72 23.48 22.85
CA HIS A 183 -23.41 24.59 23.52
C HIS A 183 -24.93 24.55 23.32
N THR A 184 -25.38 24.22 22.12
CA THR A 184 -26.81 24.08 21.79
C THR A 184 -27.45 22.92 22.56
N GLN A 185 -26.73 21.80 22.73
CA GLN A 185 -27.23 20.65 23.52
C GLN A 185 -27.34 20.96 25.01
N LEU A 186 -26.41 21.72 25.56
CA LEU A 186 -26.41 22.10 26.98
C LEU A 186 -27.49 23.15 27.29
N SER A 187 -27.74 24.10 26.39
CA SER A 187 -28.80 25.11 26.56
C SER A 187 -30.18 24.56 26.35
N GLY A 188 -30.34 23.51 25.52
CA GLY A 188 -31.64 22.81 25.36
C GLY A 188 -32.05 21.96 26.55
N LYS A 189 -31.09 21.51 27.39
CA LYS A 189 -31.38 20.74 28.62
C LYS A 189 -31.77 21.59 29.83
N LYS A 190 -31.57 22.91 29.78
CA LYS A 190 -31.94 23.85 30.86
C LYS A 190 -33.40 24.38 30.75
N LYS A 191 -34.16 23.97 29.73
CA LYS A 191 -35.56 24.41 29.51
C LYS A 191 -36.59 23.29 29.72
N LYS A 192 -36.22 22.21 30.39
CA LYS A 192 -37.15 21.18 30.90
C LYS A 192 -36.93 21.08 32.44
#